data_ea923a67efb4e0686fec468bddfd1010
#
_entry.id   ea923a67efb4e0686fec468bddfd1010
#
_cell.length_a   1.000
_cell.length_b   1.000
_cell.length_c   1.000
_cell.angle_alpha   90.00
_cell.angle_beta   90.00
_cell.angle_gamma   90.00
#
_symmetry.space_group_name_H-M   'P 1'
#
loop_
_entity.id
_entity.type
_entity.pdbx_description
1 polymer ?
#
loop_
_entity_poly.entity_id
_entity_poly.type
_entity_poly.pdbx_seq_one_letter_code
_entity_poly.pdbx_strand_id
1 'polypeptide(L)'
;MTVGMSQKQIDSVAHSQCRVNIFDGSVRAGKTFGWLWIILNEIATYDGAGSVVIFGKNRDSIYRNVFEPIENVDVFAPFRKFVRYRQGAATATIFGRKVHVIGANDEGSESRIRGMTIGRAFGDEITVLNKSFFKQMLARMSVAGAKLWGTTNPDSPAHWLKADYLSKIPGTMHYDEDTPESDQLTSWSYWHFTMDDNPSLDDEYRDALKREYTGLWYKRFILGLWVSAEGAIYPMFDEDRHTIHPDDIPPIDRTLALGIDYGTTHPTRGTLLGVGRNQAGVNQLYILDEWAPPTGLTDAKLSADLATKRLEWRTKWPEPEWTYTDPAAKSFHVQLWEDHHPSLAKADNAVLDGIRTVASLLDNDQLRISKTCTELIRELPGYRWDDKAASRGVEAPVKDIDDAVDSMRYAVFSSRWEWARLLDRVLETP
;
A
#
# COMPACT_ATOMS: atom_id res chain seq x y z
N MET A 1 -11.62 -18.53 19.40
CA MET A 1 -12.52 -18.14 18.30
C MET A 1 -12.56 -19.28 17.30
N THR A 2 -13.73 -19.81 17.00
CA THR A 2 -13.91 -20.80 15.93
C THR A 2 -13.76 -20.04 14.63
N VAL A 3 -12.69 -20.26 13.91
CA VAL A 3 -12.47 -19.61 12.59
C VAL A 3 -13.42 -20.28 11.59
N GLY A 4 -14.66 -19.77 11.52
CA GLY A 4 -15.64 -20.21 10.54
C GLY A 4 -15.44 -19.50 9.21
N MET A 5 -15.72 -20.20 8.12
CA MET A 5 -15.86 -19.59 6.80
C MET A 5 -17.30 -19.16 6.58
N SER A 6 -17.53 -18.02 5.91
CA SER A 6 -18.86 -17.68 5.43
C SER A 6 -19.30 -18.64 4.32
N GLN A 7 -20.62 -18.71 4.07
CA GLN A 7 -21.15 -19.54 2.98
C GLN A 7 -20.52 -19.17 1.64
N LYS A 8 -20.34 -17.87 1.38
CA LYS A 8 -19.71 -17.36 0.15
C LYS A 8 -18.24 -17.80 0.00
N GLN A 9 -17.48 -17.81 1.09
CA GLN A 9 -16.12 -18.35 1.09
C GLN A 9 -16.12 -19.85 0.79
N ILE A 10 -17.03 -20.63 1.42
CA ILE A 10 -17.18 -22.07 1.17
C ILE A 10 -17.54 -22.32 -0.31
N ASP A 11 -18.53 -21.60 -0.83
CA ASP A 11 -18.97 -21.73 -2.21
C ASP A 11 -17.84 -21.37 -3.19
N SER A 12 -17.05 -20.33 -2.89
CA SER A 12 -15.90 -19.95 -3.72
C SER A 12 -14.83 -21.02 -3.76
N VAL A 13 -14.55 -21.68 -2.63
CA VAL A 13 -13.60 -22.80 -2.57
C VAL A 13 -14.12 -24.00 -3.38
N ALA A 14 -15.42 -24.31 -3.26
CA ALA A 14 -16.02 -25.47 -3.93
C ALA A 14 -16.17 -25.29 -5.45
N HIS A 15 -16.51 -24.08 -5.90
CA HIS A 15 -16.92 -23.83 -7.29
C HIS A 15 -15.89 -23.07 -8.15
N SER A 16 -14.77 -22.64 -7.62
CA SER A 16 -13.68 -21.98 -8.40
C SER A 16 -12.89 -23.00 -9.23
N GLN A 17 -13.53 -23.61 -10.20
CA GLN A 17 -12.98 -24.70 -11.00
C GLN A 17 -12.65 -24.33 -12.46
N CYS A 18 -12.77 -23.05 -12.81
CA CYS A 18 -12.42 -22.53 -14.11
C CYS A 18 -10.88 -22.56 -14.35
N ARG A 19 -10.47 -22.37 -15.60
CA ARG A 19 -9.05 -22.25 -15.95
C ARG A 19 -8.35 -21.13 -15.17
N VAL A 20 -9.04 -19.99 -14.96
CA VAL A 20 -8.57 -18.90 -14.11
C VAL A 20 -9.69 -18.47 -13.18
N ASN A 21 -9.36 -18.29 -11.90
CA ASN A 21 -10.31 -17.95 -10.85
C ASN A 21 -9.76 -16.76 -10.07
N ILE A 22 -10.47 -15.63 -10.06
CA ILE A 22 -10.04 -14.38 -9.43
C ILE A 22 -10.90 -14.11 -8.21
N PHE A 23 -10.24 -13.88 -7.08
CA PHE A 23 -10.82 -13.50 -5.78
C PHE A 23 -10.49 -12.03 -5.53
N ASP A 24 -11.45 -11.17 -5.76
CA ASP A 24 -11.33 -9.72 -5.66
C ASP A 24 -12.15 -9.15 -4.50
N GLY A 25 -11.86 -7.94 -4.08
CA GLY A 25 -12.69 -7.22 -3.12
C GLY A 25 -11.90 -6.51 -2.01
N SER A 26 -12.61 -6.12 -0.96
CA SER A 26 -12.08 -5.28 0.12
C SER A 26 -10.91 -5.92 0.88
N VAL A 27 -10.13 -5.11 1.57
CA VAL A 27 -9.13 -5.62 2.52
C VAL A 27 -9.83 -6.36 3.67
N ARG A 28 -9.14 -7.31 4.28
CA ARG A 28 -9.68 -8.12 5.40
C ARG A 28 -10.98 -8.88 5.10
N ALA A 29 -11.38 -9.00 3.84
CA ALA A 29 -12.57 -9.77 3.42
C ALA A 29 -12.45 -11.30 3.58
N GLY A 30 -11.29 -11.80 4.02
CA GLY A 30 -11.04 -13.22 4.20
C GLY A 30 -10.76 -13.99 2.90
N LYS A 31 -10.51 -13.29 1.78
CA LYS A 31 -10.14 -13.89 0.48
C LYS A 31 -8.97 -14.87 0.60
N THR A 32 -7.88 -14.41 1.22
CA THR A 32 -6.66 -15.20 1.39
C THR A 32 -6.91 -16.47 2.19
N PHE A 33 -7.81 -16.43 3.17
CA PHE A 33 -8.13 -17.60 3.98
C PHE A 33 -8.77 -18.72 3.14
N GLY A 34 -9.80 -18.40 2.34
CA GLY A 34 -10.40 -19.37 1.40
C GLY A 34 -9.40 -19.85 0.34
N TRP A 35 -8.58 -18.94 -0.16
CA TRP A 35 -7.55 -19.24 -1.15
C TRP A 35 -6.45 -20.19 -0.60
N LEU A 36 -6.07 -20.07 0.69
CA LEU A 36 -5.16 -21.03 1.33
C LEU A 36 -5.75 -22.46 1.38
N TRP A 37 -7.03 -22.59 1.62
CA TRP A 37 -7.71 -23.89 1.53
C TRP A 37 -7.65 -24.48 0.12
N ILE A 38 -7.80 -23.65 -0.92
CA ILE A 38 -7.67 -24.05 -2.31
C ILE A 38 -6.23 -24.51 -2.59
N ILE A 39 -5.22 -23.77 -2.15
CA ILE A 39 -3.80 -24.15 -2.30
C ILE A 39 -3.56 -25.54 -1.72
N LEU A 40 -3.97 -25.76 -0.47
CA LEU A 40 -3.73 -27.03 0.21
C LEU A 40 -4.47 -28.17 -0.47
N ASN A 41 -5.75 -27.99 -0.83
CA ASN A 41 -6.56 -29.01 -1.47
C ASN A 41 -6.06 -29.33 -2.89
N GLU A 42 -5.83 -28.31 -3.71
CA GLU A 42 -5.37 -28.50 -5.10
C GLU A 42 -3.98 -29.14 -5.16
N ILE A 43 -3.06 -28.78 -4.27
CA ILE A 43 -1.73 -29.42 -4.27
C ILE A 43 -1.80 -30.87 -3.74
N ALA A 44 -2.63 -31.15 -2.75
CA ALA A 44 -2.79 -32.48 -2.19
C ALA A 44 -3.39 -33.48 -3.21
N THR A 45 -4.32 -33.00 -4.04
CA THR A 45 -5.08 -33.82 -4.99
C THR A 45 -4.56 -33.78 -6.41
N TYR A 46 -3.61 -32.87 -6.72
CA TYR A 46 -3.09 -32.74 -8.08
C TYR A 46 -2.19 -33.93 -8.47
N ASP A 47 -2.59 -34.65 -9.48
CA ASP A 47 -1.85 -35.76 -10.08
C ASP A 47 -1.38 -35.49 -11.51
N GLY A 48 -1.75 -34.32 -12.06
CA GLY A 48 -1.45 -33.93 -13.43
C GLY A 48 0.01 -33.56 -13.70
N ALA A 49 0.30 -33.36 -14.97
CA ALA A 49 1.61 -32.93 -15.44
C ALA A 49 1.81 -31.42 -15.22
N GLY A 50 3.08 -31.04 -15.21
CA GLY A 50 3.48 -29.63 -15.07
C GLY A 50 3.82 -29.22 -13.64
N SER A 51 4.44 -28.06 -13.54
CA SER A 51 4.91 -27.49 -12.29
C SER A 51 3.75 -26.87 -11.49
N VAL A 52 3.92 -26.85 -10.16
CA VAL A 52 3.10 -26.07 -9.24
C VAL A 52 3.86 -24.80 -8.87
N VAL A 53 3.19 -23.65 -8.98
CA VAL A 53 3.81 -22.34 -8.76
C VAL A 53 2.96 -21.51 -7.82
N ILE A 54 3.58 -20.92 -6.78
CA ILE A 54 3.02 -19.85 -5.97
C ILE A 54 3.79 -18.58 -6.33
N PHE A 55 3.09 -17.50 -6.67
CA PHE A 55 3.70 -16.24 -7.06
C PHE A 55 3.01 -15.03 -6.42
N GLY A 56 3.76 -13.95 -6.24
CA GLY A 56 3.29 -12.71 -5.61
C GLY A 56 4.32 -11.61 -5.79
N LYS A 57 4.17 -10.47 -5.12
CA LYS A 57 5.06 -9.31 -5.23
C LYS A 57 6.54 -9.72 -5.05
N ASN A 58 6.85 -10.38 -3.95
CA ASN A 58 8.19 -10.92 -3.65
C ASN A 58 8.06 -12.16 -2.74
N ARG A 59 9.16 -12.86 -2.48
CA ARG A 59 9.13 -14.08 -1.65
C ARG A 59 8.79 -13.82 -0.19
N ASP A 60 9.10 -12.63 0.32
CA ASP A 60 8.78 -12.27 1.71
C ASP A 60 7.29 -12.00 1.88
N SER A 61 6.64 -11.33 0.92
CA SER A 61 5.17 -11.19 0.94
C SER A 61 4.47 -12.53 0.81
N ILE A 62 4.96 -13.42 -0.07
CA ILE A 62 4.44 -14.79 -0.19
C ILE A 62 4.61 -15.57 1.12
N TYR A 63 5.75 -15.41 1.83
CA TYR A 63 5.91 -16.04 3.14
C TYR A 63 4.85 -15.58 4.12
N ARG A 64 4.69 -14.28 4.30
CA ARG A 64 3.72 -13.69 5.23
C ARG A 64 2.27 -14.05 4.90
N ASN A 65 1.92 -14.09 3.61
CA ASN A 65 0.52 -14.27 3.20
C ASN A 65 0.13 -15.74 2.98
N VAL A 66 1.09 -16.64 2.77
CA VAL A 66 0.83 -18.06 2.47
C VAL A 66 1.38 -19.00 3.56
N PHE A 67 2.68 -18.93 3.82
CA PHE A 67 3.33 -19.93 4.67
C PHE A 67 3.16 -19.64 6.16
N GLU A 68 3.36 -18.41 6.58
CA GLU A 68 3.23 -17.99 7.98
C GLU A 68 1.81 -18.26 8.54
N PRO A 69 0.69 -17.99 7.82
CA PRO A 69 -0.63 -18.37 8.30
C PRO A 69 -0.80 -19.90 8.43
N ILE A 70 -0.24 -20.70 7.50
CA ILE A 70 -0.30 -22.17 7.61
C ILE A 70 0.50 -22.64 8.83
N GLU A 71 1.61 -21.99 9.16
CA GLU A 71 2.44 -22.31 10.32
C GLU A 71 1.78 -21.93 11.65
N ASN A 72 1.06 -20.81 11.70
CA ASN A 72 0.63 -20.19 12.97
C ASN A 72 -0.87 -20.28 13.26
N VAL A 73 -1.74 -20.37 12.25
CA VAL A 73 -3.19 -20.40 12.46
C VAL A 73 -3.66 -21.83 12.74
N ASP A 74 -4.36 -22.05 13.84
CA ASP A 74 -4.70 -23.38 14.35
C ASP A 74 -5.55 -24.24 13.41
N VAL A 75 -6.40 -23.62 12.59
CA VAL A 75 -7.20 -24.36 11.62
C VAL A 75 -6.35 -25.09 10.58
N PHE A 76 -5.14 -24.62 10.33
CA PHE A 76 -4.18 -25.27 9.42
C PHE A 76 -3.22 -26.23 10.13
N ALA A 77 -3.30 -26.40 11.46
CA ALA A 77 -2.44 -27.27 12.23
C ALA A 77 -2.33 -28.71 11.67
N PRO A 78 -3.41 -29.37 11.19
CA PRO A 78 -3.31 -30.71 10.59
C PRO A 78 -2.42 -30.79 9.36
N PHE A 79 -2.24 -29.66 8.65
CA PHE A 79 -1.48 -29.58 7.39
C PHE A 79 -0.02 -29.18 7.59
N ARG A 80 0.37 -28.59 8.73
CA ARG A 80 1.73 -28.09 9.00
C ARG A 80 2.82 -29.12 8.70
N LYS A 81 2.62 -30.37 9.07
CA LYS A 81 3.59 -31.47 8.83
C LYS A 81 3.84 -31.78 7.36
N PHE A 82 2.94 -31.36 6.47
CA PHE A 82 3.05 -31.58 5.03
C PHE A 82 3.60 -30.38 4.27
N VAL A 83 3.79 -29.21 4.94
CA VAL A 83 4.28 -27.97 4.35
C VAL A 83 5.68 -27.69 4.87
N ARG A 84 6.65 -27.57 3.98
CA ARG A 84 8.04 -27.22 4.31
C ARG A 84 8.50 -26.10 3.40
N TYR A 85 8.74 -24.94 3.99
CA TYR A 85 9.29 -23.80 3.30
C TYR A 85 10.32 -23.09 4.19
N ARG A 86 11.43 -22.68 3.60
CA ARG A 86 12.38 -21.78 4.22
C ARG A 86 12.18 -20.40 3.61
N GLN A 87 11.93 -19.38 4.42
CA GLN A 87 11.74 -18.00 3.97
C GLN A 87 12.84 -17.57 2.97
N GLY A 88 12.46 -16.96 1.86
CA GLY A 88 13.34 -16.54 0.78
C GLY A 88 13.76 -17.64 -0.20
N ALA A 89 13.47 -18.92 0.06
CA ALA A 89 13.80 -20.00 -0.85
C ALA A 89 12.99 -19.93 -2.16
N ALA A 90 13.58 -20.42 -3.26
CA ALA A 90 12.92 -20.47 -4.56
C ALA A 90 11.89 -21.60 -4.69
N THR A 91 11.88 -22.53 -3.74
CA THR A 91 10.98 -23.69 -3.75
C THR A 91 10.54 -24.06 -2.36
N ALA A 92 9.31 -24.58 -2.27
CA ALA A 92 8.73 -25.24 -1.10
C ALA A 92 8.45 -26.72 -1.40
N THR A 93 8.16 -27.49 -0.36
CA THR A 93 7.58 -28.83 -0.49
C THR A 93 6.23 -28.85 0.22
N ILE A 94 5.16 -29.15 -0.51
CA ILE A 94 3.79 -29.23 0.02
C ILE A 94 3.23 -30.61 -0.38
N PHE A 95 2.79 -31.41 0.59
CA PHE A 95 2.37 -32.80 0.39
C PHE A 95 3.35 -33.64 -0.43
N GLY A 96 4.66 -33.46 -0.18
CA GLY A 96 5.72 -34.14 -0.91
C GLY A 96 5.99 -33.60 -2.32
N ARG A 97 5.18 -32.66 -2.81
CA ARG A 97 5.33 -32.05 -4.14
C ARG A 97 6.22 -30.80 -4.07
N LYS A 98 7.13 -30.67 -5.05
CA LYS A 98 7.92 -29.45 -5.23
C LYS A 98 7.03 -28.33 -5.76
N VAL A 99 7.04 -27.18 -5.08
CA VAL A 99 6.31 -25.96 -5.43
C VAL A 99 7.32 -24.85 -5.67
N HIS A 100 7.24 -24.17 -6.80
CA HIS A 100 8.09 -23.02 -7.09
C HIS A 100 7.50 -21.76 -6.44
N VAL A 101 8.35 -20.96 -5.76
CA VAL A 101 7.97 -19.71 -5.08
C VAL A 101 8.65 -18.54 -5.81
N ILE A 102 7.85 -17.68 -6.46
CA ILE A 102 8.35 -16.71 -7.44
C ILE A 102 7.84 -15.29 -7.11
N GLY A 103 8.79 -14.36 -6.87
CA GLY A 103 8.47 -12.92 -6.84
C GLY A 103 8.32 -12.36 -8.26
N ALA A 104 7.36 -11.47 -8.47
CA ALA A 104 6.94 -11.00 -9.80
C ALA A 104 6.76 -9.48 -9.88
N ASN A 105 7.57 -8.71 -9.15
CA ASN A 105 7.48 -7.26 -9.07
C ASN A 105 8.39 -6.48 -10.04
N ASP A 106 9.25 -7.15 -10.78
CA ASP A 106 10.21 -6.53 -11.71
C ASP A 106 10.01 -7.01 -13.16
N GLU A 107 10.49 -6.22 -14.13
CA GLU A 107 10.40 -6.56 -15.57
C GLU A 107 11.14 -7.87 -15.91
N GLY A 108 12.18 -8.20 -15.16
CA GLY A 108 12.94 -9.45 -15.34
C GLY A 108 12.22 -10.69 -14.81
N SER A 109 11.15 -10.54 -14.05
CA SER A 109 10.46 -11.66 -13.39
C SER A 109 9.83 -12.64 -14.37
N GLU A 110 9.43 -12.22 -15.57
CA GLU A 110 8.94 -13.13 -16.61
C GLU A 110 9.97 -14.19 -17.02
N SER A 111 11.27 -13.85 -16.96
CA SER A 111 12.36 -14.81 -17.29
C SER A 111 12.38 -16.01 -16.35
N ARG A 112 11.91 -15.85 -15.12
CA ARG A 112 11.89 -16.90 -14.08
C ARG A 112 10.94 -18.05 -14.39
N ILE A 113 9.95 -17.81 -15.27
CA ILE A 113 8.97 -18.82 -15.69
C ILE A 113 9.13 -19.23 -17.15
N ARG A 114 10.07 -18.63 -17.88
CA ARG A 114 10.40 -19.07 -19.24
C ARG A 114 10.86 -20.53 -19.25
N GLY A 115 10.33 -21.31 -20.17
CA GLY A 115 10.63 -22.76 -20.27
C GLY A 115 9.88 -23.65 -19.26
N MET A 116 9.12 -23.10 -18.32
CA MET A 116 8.26 -23.89 -17.45
C MET A 116 6.98 -24.30 -18.17
N THR A 117 6.48 -25.47 -17.84
CA THR A 117 5.11 -25.90 -18.14
C THR A 117 4.37 -25.99 -16.81
N ILE A 118 3.27 -25.23 -16.67
CA ILE A 118 2.60 -25.01 -15.38
C ILE A 118 1.23 -25.68 -15.39
N GLY A 119 0.98 -26.50 -14.37
CA GLY A 119 -0.30 -27.17 -14.18
C GLY A 119 -1.17 -26.55 -13.10
N ARG A 120 -0.56 -26.00 -12.06
CA ARG A 120 -1.24 -25.26 -10.98
C ARG A 120 -0.49 -23.98 -10.66
N ALA A 121 -1.23 -22.87 -10.63
CA ALA A 121 -0.69 -21.55 -10.35
C ALA A 121 -1.52 -20.84 -9.28
N PHE A 122 -0.87 -20.26 -8.28
CA PHE A 122 -1.51 -19.55 -7.18
C PHE A 122 -0.88 -18.16 -7.07
N GLY A 123 -1.65 -17.12 -7.37
CA GLY A 123 -1.21 -15.73 -7.40
C GLY A 123 -1.70 -14.95 -6.18
N ASP A 124 -0.79 -14.31 -5.50
CA ASP A 124 -1.10 -13.42 -4.39
C ASP A 124 -1.02 -11.96 -4.84
N GLU A 125 -2.07 -11.18 -4.56
CA GLU A 125 -2.18 -9.76 -4.88
C GLU A 125 -1.85 -9.44 -6.37
N ILE A 126 -2.64 -9.97 -7.31
CA ILE A 126 -2.35 -9.88 -8.75
C ILE A 126 -2.18 -8.43 -9.24
N THR A 127 -2.89 -7.45 -8.69
CA THR A 127 -2.77 -6.05 -9.09
C THR A 127 -1.38 -5.46 -8.89
N VAL A 128 -0.61 -5.94 -7.92
CA VAL A 128 0.76 -5.42 -7.68
C VAL A 128 1.83 -6.08 -8.57
N LEU A 129 1.45 -7.01 -9.44
CA LEU A 129 2.37 -7.77 -10.28
C LEU A 129 2.62 -7.07 -11.62
N ASN A 130 3.76 -7.38 -12.23
CA ASN A 130 4.04 -6.93 -13.59
C ASN A 130 3.11 -7.62 -14.60
N LYS A 131 2.46 -6.83 -15.47
CA LYS A 131 1.55 -7.32 -16.52
C LYS A 131 2.20 -8.36 -17.44
N SER A 132 3.48 -8.17 -17.81
CA SER A 132 4.19 -9.10 -18.70
C SER A 132 4.39 -10.46 -18.04
N PHE A 133 4.68 -10.49 -16.72
CA PHE A 133 4.76 -11.73 -15.96
C PHE A 133 3.43 -12.48 -15.96
N PHE A 134 2.32 -11.77 -15.69
CA PHE A 134 1.01 -12.42 -15.67
C PHE A 134 0.61 -12.98 -17.06
N LYS A 135 0.85 -12.24 -18.13
CA LYS A 135 0.66 -12.73 -19.52
C LYS A 135 1.50 -13.98 -19.79
N GLN A 136 2.76 -13.97 -19.39
CA GLN A 136 3.65 -15.12 -19.54
C GLN A 136 3.18 -16.31 -18.68
N MET A 137 2.68 -16.08 -17.47
CA MET A 137 2.10 -17.14 -16.62
C MET A 137 0.95 -17.84 -17.33
N LEU A 138 -0.01 -17.10 -17.88
CA LEU A 138 -1.13 -17.68 -18.65
C LEU A 138 -0.67 -18.48 -19.87
N ALA A 139 0.38 -18.01 -20.57
CA ALA A 139 0.97 -18.71 -21.71
C ALA A 139 1.69 -20.03 -21.32
N ARG A 140 2.20 -20.13 -20.10
CA ARG A 140 2.86 -21.34 -19.59
C ARG A 140 1.90 -22.40 -19.04
N MET A 141 0.65 -22.06 -18.86
CA MET A 141 -0.42 -22.98 -18.46
C MET A 141 -0.96 -23.76 -19.67
N SER A 142 -0.09 -24.58 -20.27
CA SER A 142 -0.34 -25.27 -21.54
C SER A 142 -0.73 -26.76 -21.39
N VAL A 143 -0.71 -27.31 -20.17
CA VAL A 143 -1.19 -28.69 -19.96
C VAL A 143 -2.72 -28.72 -19.82
N ALA A 144 -3.31 -29.85 -20.23
CA ALA A 144 -4.73 -30.07 -20.07
C ALA A 144 -5.13 -29.96 -18.59
N GLY A 145 -6.20 -29.23 -18.29
CA GLY A 145 -6.68 -29.02 -16.92
C GLY A 145 -5.81 -28.10 -16.06
N ALA A 146 -4.89 -27.32 -16.67
CA ALA A 146 -4.15 -26.29 -15.94
C ALA A 146 -5.09 -25.24 -15.35
N LYS A 147 -4.85 -24.86 -14.09
CA LYS A 147 -5.68 -23.87 -13.38
C LYS A 147 -4.85 -22.84 -12.63
N LEU A 148 -5.41 -21.62 -12.54
CA LEU A 148 -4.88 -20.52 -11.74
C LEU A 148 -5.94 -20.02 -10.77
N TRP A 149 -5.54 -19.75 -9.55
CA TRP A 149 -6.32 -19.02 -8.55
C TRP A 149 -5.52 -17.81 -8.08
N GLY A 150 -6.14 -16.64 -8.11
CA GLY A 150 -5.46 -15.42 -7.74
C GLY A 150 -6.28 -14.50 -6.85
N THR A 151 -5.65 -13.94 -5.82
CA THR A 151 -6.23 -12.90 -4.98
C THR A 151 -5.88 -11.52 -5.50
N THR A 152 -6.75 -10.55 -5.28
CA THR A 152 -6.47 -9.14 -5.59
C THR A 152 -7.31 -8.20 -4.75
N ASN A 153 -6.85 -6.95 -4.63
CA ASN A 153 -7.66 -5.84 -4.17
C ASN A 153 -7.93 -4.90 -5.35
N PRO A 154 -9.04 -4.15 -5.33
CA PRO A 154 -9.35 -3.20 -6.39
C PRO A 154 -8.30 -2.09 -6.52
N ASP A 155 -8.15 -1.61 -7.74
CA ASP A 155 -7.27 -0.53 -8.15
C ASP A 155 -8.03 0.42 -9.12
N SER A 156 -7.33 1.16 -9.96
CA SER A 156 -7.92 1.96 -11.03
C SER A 156 -8.72 1.09 -12.02
N PRO A 157 -9.87 1.55 -12.54
CA PRO A 157 -10.56 0.88 -13.63
C PRO A 157 -9.70 0.69 -14.90
N ALA A 158 -8.73 1.58 -15.12
CA ALA A 158 -7.77 1.48 -16.22
C ALA A 158 -6.63 0.49 -15.98
N HIS A 159 -6.52 -0.08 -14.77
CA HIS A 159 -5.52 -1.08 -14.46
C HIS A 159 -5.68 -2.31 -15.38
N TRP A 160 -4.56 -2.82 -15.88
CA TRP A 160 -4.52 -3.91 -16.88
C TRP A 160 -5.32 -5.16 -16.47
N LEU A 161 -5.40 -5.51 -15.19
CA LEU A 161 -6.16 -6.68 -14.75
C LEU A 161 -7.66 -6.48 -15.03
N LYS A 162 -8.21 -5.29 -14.72
CA LYS A 162 -9.61 -4.98 -15.00
C LYS A 162 -9.83 -4.77 -16.50
N ALA A 163 -9.05 -3.88 -17.13
CA ALA A 163 -9.25 -3.48 -18.51
C ALA A 163 -9.05 -4.62 -19.52
N ASP A 164 -8.04 -5.48 -19.32
CA ASP A 164 -7.74 -6.55 -20.30
C ASP A 164 -8.48 -7.87 -19.99
N TYR A 165 -8.90 -8.09 -18.72
CA TYR A 165 -9.41 -9.41 -18.30
C TYR A 165 -10.76 -9.34 -17.58
N LEU A 166 -10.88 -8.64 -16.43
CA LEU A 166 -12.12 -8.72 -15.63
C LEU A 166 -13.34 -8.20 -16.39
N SER A 167 -13.16 -7.15 -17.21
CA SER A 167 -14.23 -6.61 -18.07
C SER A 167 -14.72 -7.60 -19.15
N LYS A 168 -13.99 -8.68 -19.37
CA LYS A 168 -14.31 -9.70 -20.39
C LYS A 168 -14.89 -10.99 -19.82
N ILE A 169 -15.14 -11.06 -18.51
CA ILE A 169 -15.72 -12.24 -17.86
C ILE A 169 -17.24 -12.10 -17.83
N PRO A 170 -18.01 -12.87 -18.63
CA PRO A 170 -19.44 -12.74 -18.70
C PRO A 170 -20.14 -12.96 -17.34
N GLY A 171 -21.22 -12.20 -17.10
CA GLY A 171 -22.04 -12.33 -15.91
C GLY A 171 -21.42 -11.81 -14.61
N THR A 172 -20.30 -11.09 -14.67
CA THR A 172 -19.69 -10.44 -13.51
C THR A 172 -20.04 -8.95 -13.44
N MET A 173 -19.87 -8.34 -12.27
CA MET A 173 -20.13 -6.91 -12.06
C MET A 173 -19.20 -5.98 -12.88
N HIS A 174 -18.17 -6.53 -13.51
CA HIS A 174 -17.21 -5.78 -14.33
C HIS A 174 -17.38 -6.03 -15.80
N TYR A 175 -18.27 -6.95 -16.18
CA TYR A 175 -18.43 -7.33 -17.58
C TYR A 175 -18.85 -6.14 -18.42
N ASP A 176 -18.15 -5.95 -19.52
CA ASP A 176 -18.46 -4.97 -20.55
C ASP A 176 -19.32 -5.67 -21.61
N GLU A 177 -20.59 -5.27 -21.72
CA GLU A 177 -21.57 -5.88 -22.65
C GLU A 177 -21.19 -5.65 -24.12
N ASP A 178 -20.35 -4.65 -24.41
CA ASP A 178 -19.82 -4.42 -25.75
C ASP A 178 -18.64 -5.35 -26.12
N THR A 179 -18.23 -6.23 -25.20
CA THR A 179 -17.14 -7.19 -25.45
C THR A 179 -17.57 -8.20 -26.52
N PRO A 180 -16.86 -8.28 -27.67
CA PRO A 180 -17.16 -9.27 -28.71
C PRO A 180 -17.13 -10.70 -28.15
N GLU A 181 -18.03 -11.56 -28.64
CA GLU A 181 -18.12 -12.96 -28.19
C GLU A 181 -16.77 -13.71 -28.30
N SER A 182 -15.98 -13.42 -29.35
CA SER A 182 -14.63 -13.98 -29.55
C SER A 182 -13.64 -13.61 -28.44
N ASP A 183 -13.87 -12.51 -27.72
CA ASP A 183 -12.96 -11.96 -26.71
C ASP A 183 -13.43 -12.28 -25.28
N GLN A 184 -14.60 -12.88 -25.13
CA GLN A 184 -15.14 -13.25 -23.83
C GLN A 184 -14.33 -14.35 -23.14
N LEU A 185 -14.05 -14.16 -21.88
CA LEU A 185 -13.27 -15.08 -21.04
C LEU A 185 -14.19 -16.08 -20.31
N THR A 186 -14.87 -16.93 -21.05
CA THR A 186 -15.84 -17.91 -20.53
C THR A 186 -15.21 -19.00 -19.64
N SER A 187 -13.88 -19.20 -19.73
CA SER A 187 -13.11 -20.11 -18.89
C SER A 187 -12.55 -19.46 -17.61
N TRP A 188 -13.00 -18.26 -17.30
CA TRP A 188 -12.64 -17.53 -16.10
C TRP A 188 -13.81 -17.45 -15.14
N SER A 189 -13.53 -17.41 -13.82
CA SER A 189 -14.49 -17.09 -12.77
C SER A 189 -14.00 -15.91 -11.93
N TYR A 190 -14.95 -15.17 -11.39
CA TYR A 190 -14.69 -14.00 -10.57
C TYR A 190 -15.53 -14.06 -9.31
N TRP A 191 -14.91 -13.86 -8.17
CA TRP A 191 -15.49 -13.85 -6.85
C TRP A 191 -15.19 -12.53 -6.16
N HIS A 192 -16.24 -11.77 -5.85
CA HIS A 192 -16.09 -10.49 -5.15
C HIS A 192 -16.40 -10.65 -3.67
N PHE A 193 -15.55 -10.10 -2.79
CA PHE A 193 -15.69 -10.17 -1.34
C PHE A 193 -15.62 -8.78 -0.71
N THR A 194 -16.43 -8.58 0.34
CA THR A 194 -16.39 -7.43 1.22
C THR A 194 -16.00 -7.85 2.64
N MET A 195 -15.75 -6.91 3.54
CA MET A 195 -15.47 -7.21 4.94
C MET A 195 -16.61 -7.97 5.62
N ASP A 196 -17.84 -7.74 5.16
CA ASP A 196 -19.03 -8.41 5.73
C ASP A 196 -19.08 -9.91 5.38
N ASP A 197 -18.30 -10.34 4.39
CA ASP A 197 -18.14 -11.76 4.04
C ASP A 197 -17.14 -12.48 4.96
N ASN A 198 -16.48 -11.78 5.89
CA ASN A 198 -15.49 -12.37 6.81
C ASN A 198 -16.06 -12.53 8.23
N PRO A 199 -16.53 -13.72 8.61
CA PRO A 199 -17.13 -13.96 9.93
C PRO A 199 -16.11 -13.95 11.08
N SER A 200 -14.81 -13.96 10.77
CA SER A 200 -13.73 -13.92 11.78
C SER A 200 -13.35 -12.50 12.16
N LEU A 201 -13.89 -11.49 11.47
CA LEU A 201 -13.57 -10.10 11.73
C LEU A 201 -14.47 -9.58 12.86
N ASP A 202 -13.85 -9.06 13.89
CA ASP A 202 -14.55 -8.40 15.00
C ASP A 202 -15.29 -7.15 14.53
N ASP A 203 -16.48 -6.91 15.06
CA ASP A 203 -17.32 -5.79 14.64
C ASP A 203 -16.68 -4.43 15.00
N GLU A 204 -16.07 -4.32 16.17
CA GLU A 204 -15.40 -3.09 16.61
C GLU A 204 -14.22 -2.76 15.71
N TYR A 205 -13.42 -3.77 15.35
CA TYR A 205 -12.30 -3.63 14.40
C TYR A 205 -12.79 -3.26 13.00
N ARG A 206 -13.89 -3.87 12.52
CA ARG A 206 -14.50 -3.53 11.22
C ARG A 206 -14.97 -2.08 11.17
N ASP A 207 -15.61 -1.62 12.25
CA ASP A 207 -16.09 -0.24 12.35
C ASP A 207 -14.92 0.76 12.50
N ALA A 208 -13.84 0.38 13.17
CA ALA A 208 -12.63 1.17 13.23
C ALA A 208 -12.02 1.36 11.82
N LEU A 209 -11.82 0.28 11.06
CA LEU A 209 -11.32 0.36 9.69
C LEU A 209 -12.22 1.22 8.78
N LYS A 210 -13.55 1.11 8.90
CA LYS A 210 -14.49 1.94 8.14
C LYS A 210 -14.34 3.44 8.45
N ARG A 211 -13.89 3.80 9.64
CA ARG A 211 -13.60 5.20 10.02
C ARG A 211 -12.21 5.66 9.60
N GLU A 212 -11.25 4.76 9.53
CA GLU A 212 -9.86 5.07 9.19
C GLU A 212 -9.65 5.33 7.69
N TYR A 213 -10.41 4.62 6.84
CA TYR A 213 -10.31 4.81 5.39
C TYR A 213 -11.30 5.87 4.92
N THR A 214 -10.84 6.77 4.03
CA THR A 214 -11.64 7.87 3.50
C THR A 214 -11.53 7.99 1.98
N GLY A 215 -12.44 8.70 1.34
CA GLY A 215 -12.40 9.04 -0.07
C GLY A 215 -12.17 7.84 -1.01
N LEU A 216 -11.13 7.92 -1.81
CA LEU A 216 -10.71 6.87 -2.76
C LEU A 216 -10.46 5.54 -2.07
N TRP A 217 -9.75 5.58 -0.94
CA TRP A 217 -9.32 4.39 -0.22
C TRP A 217 -10.49 3.67 0.46
N TYR A 218 -11.49 4.42 0.96
CA TYR A 218 -12.73 3.84 1.45
C TYR A 218 -13.45 3.05 0.36
N LYS A 219 -13.56 3.65 -0.84
CA LYS A 219 -14.19 2.99 -1.98
C LYS A 219 -13.48 1.70 -2.38
N ARG A 220 -12.15 1.71 -2.42
CA ARG A 220 -11.35 0.54 -2.83
C ARG A 220 -11.24 -0.52 -1.74
N PHE A 221 -10.84 -0.11 -0.54
CA PHE A 221 -10.43 -1.05 0.50
C PHE A 221 -11.59 -1.46 1.42
N ILE A 222 -12.61 -0.61 1.58
CA ILE A 222 -13.80 -0.97 2.37
C ILE A 222 -14.92 -1.51 1.48
N LEU A 223 -15.26 -0.79 0.41
CA LEU A 223 -16.35 -1.21 -0.49
C LEU A 223 -15.90 -2.20 -1.57
N GLY A 224 -14.60 -2.40 -1.77
CA GLY A 224 -14.07 -3.31 -2.79
C GLY A 224 -14.32 -2.85 -4.23
N LEU A 225 -14.36 -1.55 -4.48
CA LEU A 225 -14.72 -0.98 -5.78
C LEU A 225 -13.49 -0.58 -6.60
N TRP A 226 -13.52 -0.87 -7.89
CA TRP A 226 -12.56 -0.37 -8.86
C TRP A 226 -12.93 1.06 -9.24
N VAL A 227 -12.20 2.05 -8.71
CA VAL A 227 -12.47 3.47 -8.92
C VAL A 227 -11.20 4.22 -9.27
N SER A 228 -11.32 5.24 -10.14
CA SER A 228 -10.21 6.10 -10.54
C SER A 228 -9.83 7.06 -9.41
N ALA A 229 -8.54 7.36 -9.33
CA ALA A 229 -8.05 8.51 -8.59
C ALA A 229 -8.19 9.75 -9.47
N GLU A 230 -9.05 10.67 -9.08
CA GLU A 230 -9.38 11.87 -9.85
C GLU A 230 -9.49 13.10 -8.94
N GLY A 231 -9.14 14.27 -9.48
CA GLY A 231 -9.26 15.54 -8.78
C GLY A 231 -8.22 15.76 -7.68
N ALA A 232 -8.59 16.51 -6.66
CA ALA A 232 -7.73 16.79 -5.52
C ALA A 232 -7.39 15.53 -4.72
N ILE A 233 -6.13 15.42 -4.29
CA ILE A 233 -5.66 14.30 -3.46
C ILE A 233 -6.18 14.42 -2.03
N TYR A 234 -6.24 15.65 -1.50
CA TYR A 234 -6.75 15.95 -0.16
C TYR A 234 -8.02 16.81 -0.23
N PRO A 235 -9.15 16.28 -0.78
CA PRO A 235 -10.39 17.05 -0.91
C PRO A 235 -11.03 17.38 0.45
N MET A 236 -10.60 16.71 1.54
CA MET A 236 -11.03 16.98 2.91
C MET A 236 -10.28 18.16 3.54
N PHE A 237 -9.18 18.62 2.94
CA PHE A 237 -8.44 19.75 3.49
C PHE A 237 -9.29 21.02 3.47
N ASP A 238 -9.43 21.61 4.63
CA ASP A 238 -10.13 22.86 4.88
C ASP A 238 -9.21 23.73 5.74
N GLU A 239 -8.87 24.92 5.26
CA GLU A 239 -7.90 25.78 5.93
C GLU A 239 -8.35 26.20 7.32
N ASP A 240 -9.63 26.55 7.50
CA ASP A 240 -10.15 26.97 8.81
C ASP A 240 -10.14 25.80 9.81
N ARG A 241 -10.45 24.61 9.33
CA ARG A 241 -10.51 23.38 10.14
C ARG A 241 -9.12 22.81 10.47
N HIS A 242 -8.19 22.81 9.52
CA HIS A 242 -6.94 22.07 9.64
C HIS A 242 -5.73 22.96 9.96
N THR A 243 -5.87 24.30 9.96
CA THR A 243 -4.78 25.16 10.40
C THR A 243 -4.93 25.61 11.85
N ILE A 244 -3.83 26.04 12.44
CA ILE A 244 -3.78 26.54 13.81
C ILE A 244 -2.86 27.75 13.86
N HIS A 245 -3.24 28.78 14.63
CA HIS A 245 -2.35 29.91 14.86
C HIS A 245 -1.13 29.45 15.67
N PRO A 246 0.10 29.93 15.39
CA PRO A 246 1.30 29.47 16.09
C PRO A 246 1.24 29.67 17.60
N ASP A 247 0.55 30.70 18.08
CA ASP A 247 0.38 30.96 19.51
C ASP A 247 -0.64 30.01 20.20
N ASP A 248 -1.48 29.35 19.42
CA ASP A 248 -2.48 28.38 19.91
C ASP A 248 -1.98 26.94 19.88
N ILE A 249 -0.76 26.69 19.36
CA ILE A 249 -0.14 25.38 19.40
C ILE A 249 0.10 24.98 20.85
N PRO A 250 -0.43 23.82 21.31
CA PRO A 250 -0.23 23.41 22.70
C PRO A 250 1.25 23.07 22.95
N PRO A 251 1.64 22.89 24.23
CA PRO A 251 2.96 22.36 24.53
C PRO A 251 3.21 21.05 23.75
N ILE A 252 4.35 21.01 23.06
CA ILE A 252 4.77 19.85 22.24
C ILE A 252 5.58 18.92 23.10
N ASP A 253 5.07 17.71 23.29
CA ASP A 253 5.72 16.69 24.11
C ASP A 253 6.97 16.13 23.42
N ARG A 254 6.88 15.89 22.10
CA ARG A 254 7.96 15.37 21.25
C ARG A 254 7.92 16.03 19.89
N THR A 255 9.09 16.38 19.36
CA THR A 255 9.27 16.72 17.95
C THR A 255 9.75 15.47 17.23
N LEU A 256 8.87 14.85 16.46
CA LEU A 256 9.06 13.49 15.95
C LEU A 256 10.00 13.47 14.75
N ALA A 257 9.79 14.39 13.80
CA ALA A 257 10.51 14.35 12.54
C ALA A 257 10.60 15.73 11.87
N LEU A 258 11.70 15.89 11.14
CA LEU A 258 11.86 16.86 10.06
C LEU A 258 11.88 16.07 8.74
N GLY A 259 10.89 16.27 7.87
CA GLY A 259 10.89 15.73 6.52
C GLY A 259 11.45 16.76 5.57
N ILE A 260 12.34 16.37 4.65
CA ILE A 260 12.97 17.27 3.66
C ILE A 260 12.76 16.71 2.27
N ASP A 261 12.07 17.47 1.42
CA ASP A 261 12.05 17.27 -0.01
C ASP A 261 13.12 18.16 -0.66
N TYR A 262 14.05 17.54 -1.40
CA TYR A 262 15.22 18.20 -1.94
C TYR A 262 15.09 18.42 -3.44
N GLY A 263 15.11 19.68 -3.85
CA GLY A 263 15.11 20.07 -5.24
C GLY A 263 16.42 20.72 -5.69
N THR A 264 16.94 20.29 -6.85
CA THR A 264 18.05 20.99 -7.53
C THR A 264 17.54 22.03 -8.51
N THR A 265 16.45 21.74 -9.21
CA THR A 265 15.74 22.62 -10.15
C THR A 265 14.41 23.11 -9.60
N HIS A 266 13.87 22.42 -8.61
CA HIS A 266 12.68 22.76 -7.84
C HIS A 266 13.09 23.31 -6.47
N PRO A 267 12.17 23.95 -5.73
CA PRO A 267 12.43 24.38 -4.37
C PRO A 267 12.79 23.23 -3.45
N THR A 268 13.71 23.44 -2.51
CA THR A 268 13.87 22.54 -1.36
C THR A 268 12.89 22.98 -0.28
N ARG A 269 12.18 22.02 0.33
CA ARG A 269 11.22 22.28 1.41
C ARG A 269 11.44 21.32 2.56
N GLY A 270 11.17 21.79 3.77
CA GLY A 270 11.23 20.98 4.96
C GLY A 270 10.06 21.27 5.89
N THR A 271 9.45 20.25 6.50
CA THR A 271 8.37 20.41 7.46
C THR A 271 8.70 19.71 8.77
N LEU A 272 8.42 20.41 9.88
CA LEU A 272 8.70 19.95 11.23
C LEU A 272 7.43 19.38 11.86
N LEU A 273 7.44 18.09 12.20
CA LEU A 273 6.33 17.36 12.80
C LEU A 273 6.52 17.17 14.30
N GLY A 274 5.51 17.54 15.08
CA GLY A 274 5.46 17.30 16.51
C GLY A 274 4.18 16.61 16.96
N VAL A 275 4.17 16.15 18.21
CA VAL A 275 2.99 15.64 18.91
C VAL A 275 2.79 16.38 20.21
N GLY A 276 1.56 16.75 20.49
CA GLY A 276 1.14 17.42 21.72
C GLY A 276 -0.32 17.07 22.02
N ARG A 277 -0.82 17.52 23.17
CA ARG A 277 -2.19 17.27 23.58
C ARG A 277 -3.08 18.48 23.22
N ASN A 278 -4.15 18.20 22.50
CA ASN A 278 -5.15 19.23 22.20
C ASN A 278 -5.92 19.67 23.46
N GLN A 279 -6.84 20.63 23.32
CA GLN A 279 -7.64 21.16 24.43
C GLN A 279 -8.51 20.10 25.13
N ALA A 280 -8.82 18.98 24.46
CA ALA A 280 -9.54 17.84 25.03
C ALA A 280 -8.61 16.84 25.74
N GLY A 281 -7.29 17.10 25.80
CA GLY A 281 -6.30 16.22 26.41
C GLY A 281 -5.91 15.01 25.54
N VAL A 282 -6.36 14.98 24.26
CA VAL A 282 -6.08 13.91 23.31
C VAL A 282 -4.81 14.23 22.53
N ASN A 283 -3.97 13.23 22.30
CA ASN A 283 -2.78 13.39 21.46
C ASN A 283 -3.17 13.74 20.02
N GLN A 284 -2.48 14.70 19.45
CA GLN A 284 -2.70 15.20 18.10
C GLN A 284 -1.36 15.56 17.47
N LEU A 285 -1.24 15.38 16.16
CA LEU A 285 -0.06 15.73 15.38
C LEU A 285 -0.14 17.19 14.91
N TYR A 286 1.01 17.84 14.86
CA TYR A 286 1.15 19.23 14.43
C TYR A 286 2.30 19.36 13.46
N ILE A 287 2.05 19.92 12.27
CA ILE A 287 3.13 20.52 11.47
C ILE A 287 3.41 21.87 12.12
N LEU A 288 4.54 21.97 12.80
CA LEU A 288 4.88 23.07 13.69
C LEU A 288 5.38 24.30 12.94
N ASP A 289 6.22 24.04 11.92
CA ASP A 289 6.82 25.08 11.08
C ASP A 289 7.35 24.46 9.79
N GLU A 290 7.67 25.32 8.81
CA GLU A 290 8.30 24.92 7.56
C GLU A 290 9.67 25.58 7.39
N TRP A 291 10.55 24.88 6.65
CA TRP A 291 11.81 25.39 6.15
C TRP A 291 11.70 25.57 4.64
N ALA A 292 11.76 26.81 4.20
CA ALA A 292 11.59 27.19 2.79
C ALA A 292 12.78 28.07 2.33
N PRO A 293 13.98 27.48 2.15
CA PRO A 293 15.14 28.25 1.73
C PRO A 293 14.99 28.78 0.29
N PRO A 294 15.71 29.84 -0.09
CA PRO A 294 15.76 30.31 -1.47
C PRO A 294 16.23 29.21 -2.42
N THR A 295 15.69 29.20 -3.64
CA THR A 295 16.12 28.25 -4.69
C THR A 295 17.54 28.54 -5.19
N GLY A 296 18.21 27.52 -5.74
CA GLY A 296 19.54 27.67 -6.35
C GLY A 296 20.70 27.73 -5.36
N LEU A 297 20.50 27.38 -4.11
CA LEU A 297 21.57 27.22 -3.14
C LEU A 297 22.33 25.89 -3.38
N THR A 298 23.63 25.89 -3.08
CA THR A 298 24.39 24.63 -3.02
C THR A 298 24.11 23.85 -1.78
N ASP A 299 24.39 22.55 -1.78
CA ASP A 299 24.14 21.64 -0.63
C ASP A 299 24.74 22.21 0.67
N ALA A 300 25.96 22.72 0.64
CA ALA A 300 26.59 23.32 1.79
C ALA A 300 25.88 24.59 2.31
N LYS A 301 25.33 25.41 1.41
CA LYS A 301 24.53 26.58 1.82
C LYS A 301 23.16 26.17 2.38
N LEU A 302 22.55 25.19 1.78
CA LEU A 302 21.29 24.62 2.30
C LEU A 302 21.49 24.00 3.70
N SER A 303 22.59 23.28 3.89
CA SER A 303 22.93 22.70 5.19
C SER A 303 23.17 23.77 6.26
N ALA A 304 23.90 24.83 5.94
CA ALA A 304 24.14 25.95 6.85
C ALA A 304 22.84 26.73 7.19
N ASP A 305 21.99 26.93 6.20
CA ASP A 305 20.67 27.58 6.39
C ASP A 305 19.75 26.74 7.28
N LEU A 306 19.71 25.42 7.03
CA LEU A 306 18.98 24.48 7.87
C LEU A 306 19.50 24.48 9.32
N ALA A 307 20.82 24.52 9.51
CA ALA A 307 21.41 24.60 10.84
C ALA A 307 20.94 25.86 11.59
N THR A 308 20.85 27.00 10.89
CA THR A 308 20.31 28.25 11.44
C THR A 308 18.83 28.09 11.81
N LYS A 309 18.01 27.53 10.93
CA LYS A 309 16.58 27.30 11.18
C LYS A 309 16.35 26.34 12.37
N ARG A 310 17.17 25.31 12.52
CA ARG A 310 17.12 24.41 13.66
C ARG A 310 17.43 25.11 14.99
N LEU A 311 18.35 26.08 15.00
CA LEU A 311 18.60 26.89 16.21
C LEU A 311 17.37 27.73 16.59
N GLU A 312 16.65 28.28 15.61
CA GLU A 312 15.38 28.97 15.87
C GLU A 312 14.34 28.01 16.49
N TRP A 313 14.16 26.83 15.90
CA TRP A 313 13.19 25.85 16.38
C TRP A 313 13.49 25.37 17.80
N ARG A 314 14.75 25.19 18.15
CA ARG A 314 15.19 24.79 19.51
C ARG A 314 14.79 25.78 20.60
N THR A 315 14.51 27.01 20.25
CA THR A 315 14.00 28.01 21.22
C THR A 315 12.52 27.77 21.57
N LYS A 316 11.79 26.99 20.77
CA LYS A 316 10.35 26.77 20.89
C LYS A 316 10.01 25.29 21.19
N TRP A 317 10.74 24.36 20.58
CA TRP A 317 10.43 22.93 20.60
C TRP A 317 11.67 22.07 20.82
N PRO A 318 11.53 20.83 21.30
CA PRO A 318 12.61 19.84 21.34
C PRO A 318 13.22 19.62 19.94
N GLU A 319 14.48 19.19 19.90
CA GLU A 319 15.12 18.77 18.65
C GLU A 319 14.35 17.61 18.00
N PRO A 320 14.17 17.60 16.68
CA PRO A 320 13.51 16.47 16.02
C PRO A 320 14.28 15.17 16.21
N GLU A 321 13.53 14.12 16.57
CA GLU A 321 14.09 12.79 16.81
C GLU A 321 14.68 12.20 15.53
N TRP A 322 14.11 12.53 14.36
CA TRP A 322 14.56 12.10 13.06
C TRP A 322 14.59 13.24 12.05
N THR A 323 15.55 13.16 11.13
CA THR A 323 15.60 14.01 9.94
C THR A 323 15.55 13.10 8.70
N TYR A 324 14.41 13.09 8.03
CA TYR A 324 14.18 12.29 6.84
C TYR A 324 14.43 13.11 5.58
N THR A 325 15.34 12.62 4.74
CA THR A 325 15.63 13.25 3.44
C THR A 325 15.07 12.41 2.30
N ASP A 326 14.68 13.04 1.20
CA ASP A 326 14.34 12.34 -0.04
C ASP A 326 15.41 11.28 -0.37
N PRO A 327 15.02 10.02 -0.61
CA PRO A 327 15.97 8.97 -1.00
C PRO A 327 16.80 9.28 -2.26
N ALA A 328 16.30 10.14 -3.15
CA ALA A 328 17.01 10.58 -4.35
C ALA A 328 18.08 11.63 -4.07
N ALA A 329 17.98 12.37 -2.96
CA ALA A 329 18.86 13.46 -2.55
C ALA A 329 20.21 12.99 -1.98
N LYS A 330 20.94 12.16 -2.70
CA LYS A 330 22.17 11.52 -2.18
C LYS A 330 23.25 12.51 -1.79
N SER A 331 23.49 13.55 -2.61
CA SER A 331 24.52 14.56 -2.36
C SER A 331 24.20 15.38 -1.11
N PHE A 332 22.97 15.84 -0.99
CA PHE A 332 22.52 16.60 0.17
C PHE A 332 22.53 15.78 1.46
N HIS A 333 22.13 14.51 1.39
CA HIS A 333 22.22 13.61 2.54
C HIS A 333 23.67 13.45 3.06
N VAL A 334 24.64 13.32 2.13
CA VAL A 334 26.06 13.26 2.49
C VAL A 334 26.52 14.58 3.09
N GLN A 335 26.13 15.72 2.53
CA GLN A 335 26.49 17.04 3.07
C GLN A 335 25.95 17.23 4.50
N LEU A 336 24.68 16.88 4.74
CA LEU A 336 24.11 16.95 6.09
C LEU A 336 24.87 16.05 7.10
N TRP A 337 25.32 14.89 6.64
CA TRP A 337 26.11 13.97 7.47
C TRP A 337 27.49 14.54 7.80
N GLU A 338 28.19 15.12 6.81
CA GLU A 338 29.49 15.78 6.99
C GLU A 338 29.41 16.98 7.93
N ASP A 339 28.31 17.73 7.86
CA ASP A 339 28.03 18.87 8.73
C ASP A 339 27.43 18.49 10.10
N HIS A 340 27.40 17.19 10.41
CA HIS A 340 26.96 16.65 11.69
C HIS A 340 25.50 16.96 12.08
N HIS A 341 24.60 17.06 11.09
CA HIS A 341 23.17 17.12 11.40
C HIS A 341 22.71 15.81 12.08
N PRO A 342 21.94 15.89 13.19
CA PRO A 342 21.59 14.73 13.97
C PRO A 342 20.50 13.86 13.31
N SER A 343 20.51 12.56 13.65
CA SER A 343 19.43 11.60 13.40
C SER A 343 18.98 11.50 11.93
N LEU A 344 19.94 11.49 11.00
CA LEU A 344 19.66 11.42 9.57
C LEU A 344 19.17 10.03 9.15
N ALA A 345 18.10 9.99 8.38
CA ALA A 345 17.58 8.79 7.73
C ALA A 345 17.02 9.14 6.34
N LYS A 346 16.89 8.14 5.48
CA LYS A 346 16.18 8.28 4.22
C LYS A 346 14.68 8.17 4.47
N ALA A 347 13.90 9.03 3.82
CA ALA A 347 12.45 8.96 3.89
C ALA A 347 11.91 7.66 3.28
N ASP A 348 10.81 7.17 3.82
CA ASP A 348 10.01 6.13 3.17
C ASP A 348 9.19 6.78 2.04
N ASN A 349 9.55 6.46 0.81
CA ASN A 349 8.95 7.07 -0.38
C ASN A 349 7.83 6.20 -1.00
N ALA A 350 7.08 5.46 -0.19
CA ALA A 350 5.85 4.81 -0.63
C ALA A 350 4.75 5.88 -0.81
N VAL A 351 4.68 6.48 -2.01
CA VAL A 351 3.88 7.68 -2.31
C VAL A 351 2.41 7.49 -1.96
N LEU A 352 1.78 6.43 -2.47
CA LEU A 352 0.35 6.18 -2.26
C LEU A 352 0.01 5.89 -0.78
N ASP A 353 0.86 5.15 -0.08
CA ASP A 353 0.68 4.87 1.34
C ASP A 353 0.86 6.12 2.19
N GLY A 354 1.84 6.96 1.85
CA GLY A 354 2.04 8.26 2.49
C GLY A 354 0.86 9.20 2.28
N ILE A 355 0.34 9.29 1.05
CA ILE A 355 -0.87 10.07 0.73
C ILE A 355 -2.06 9.58 1.55
N ARG A 356 -2.31 8.27 1.58
CA ARG A 356 -3.39 7.66 2.35
C ARG A 356 -3.30 8.00 3.84
N THR A 357 -2.08 7.93 4.40
CA THR A 357 -1.83 8.22 5.81
C THR A 357 -2.16 9.67 6.14
N VAL A 358 -1.67 10.62 5.34
CA VAL A 358 -1.98 12.05 5.54
C VAL A 358 -3.47 12.33 5.36
N ALA A 359 -4.11 11.76 4.34
CA ALA A 359 -5.55 11.90 4.11
C ALA A 359 -6.38 11.44 5.32
N SER A 360 -6.05 10.28 5.88
CA SER A 360 -6.72 9.77 7.09
C SER A 360 -6.53 10.69 8.30
N LEU A 361 -5.32 11.20 8.51
CA LEU A 361 -5.05 12.11 9.62
C LEU A 361 -5.80 13.44 9.50
N LEU A 362 -5.91 13.98 8.29
CA LEU A 362 -6.69 15.20 8.03
C LEU A 362 -8.19 14.94 8.25
N ASP A 363 -8.74 13.89 7.65
CA ASP A 363 -10.18 13.61 7.72
C ASP A 363 -10.67 13.30 9.15
N ASN A 364 -9.81 12.73 9.99
CA ASN A 364 -10.08 12.44 11.41
C ASN A 364 -9.64 13.55 12.38
N ASP A 365 -9.30 14.74 11.91
CA ASP A 365 -8.83 15.87 12.75
C ASP A 365 -7.60 15.53 13.62
N GLN A 366 -6.77 14.61 13.19
CA GLN A 366 -5.59 14.17 13.93
C GLN A 366 -4.30 14.90 13.53
N LEU A 367 -4.36 15.74 12.48
CA LEU A 367 -3.25 16.58 12.02
C LEU A 367 -3.70 18.04 11.92
N ARG A 368 -2.92 18.95 12.54
CA ARG A 368 -3.05 20.39 12.42
C ARG A 368 -1.78 20.97 11.80
N ILE A 369 -1.91 22.05 11.07
CA ILE A 369 -0.82 22.72 10.35
C ILE A 369 -0.70 24.14 10.87
N SER A 370 0.47 24.52 11.36
CA SER A 370 0.74 25.89 11.77
C SER A 370 0.52 26.87 10.61
N LYS A 371 -0.12 28.01 10.87
CA LYS A 371 -0.27 29.08 9.88
C LYS A 371 1.07 29.69 9.43
N THR A 372 2.18 29.35 10.08
CA THR A 372 3.54 29.70 9.59
C THR A 372 3.94 28.87 8.37
N CYS A 373 3.32 27.72 8.13
CA CYS A 373 3.60 26.83 6.98
C CYS A 373 2.88 27.34 5.72
N THR A 374 3.26 28.52 5.24
CA THR A 374 2.55 29.22 4.17
C THR A 374 2.66 28.53 2.82
N GLU A 375 3.81 27.90 2.52
CA GLU A 375 4.01 27.16 1.28
C GLU A 375 3.17 25.88 1.30
N LEU A 376 3.22 25.11 2.38
CA LEU A 376 2.44 23.89 2.54
C LEU A 376 0.92 24.16 2.42
N ILE A 377 0.41 25.20 3.09
CA ILE A 377 -1.01 25.57 3.03
C ILE A 377 -1.40 25.96 1.61
N ARG A 378 -0.52 26.65 0.88
CA ARG A 378 -0.74 27.03 -0.52
C ARG A 378 -0.78 25.82 -1.47
N GLU A 379 0.08 24.82 -1.25
CA GLU A 379 0.22 23.66 -2.13
C GLU A 379 -0.89 22.64 -1.93
N LEU A 380 -1.37 22.42 -0.71
CA LEU A 380 -2.35 21.38 -0.36
C LEU A 380 -3.62 21.38 -1.24
N PRO A 381 -4.31 22.52 -1.48
CA PRO A 381 -5.50 22.54 -2.34
C PRO A 381 -5.22 22.20 -3.81
N GLY A 382 -3.99 22.48 -4.27
CA GLY A 382 -3.54 22.23 -5.65
C GLY A 382 -2.99 20.82 -5.88
N TYR A 383 -2.75 20.06 -4.82
CA TYR A 383 -2.18 18.70 -4.93
C TYR A 383 -3.22 17.75 -5.50
N ARG A 384 -3.01 17.26 -6.70
CA ARG A 384 -4.00 16.52 -7.49
C ARG A 384 -3.42 15.31 -8.19
N TRP A 385 -4.28 14.39 -8.55
CA TRP A 385 -3.93 13.21 -9.33
C TRP A 385 -3.57 13.57 -10.79
N ASP A 386 -2.62 12.83 -11.37
CA ASP A 386 -2.26 12.94 -12.78
C ASP A 386 -3.24 12.12 -13.64
N ASP A 387 -4.18 12.81 -14.31
CA ASP A 387 -5.17 12.19 -15.20
C ASP A 387 -4.52 11.42 -16.34
N LYS A 388 -3.35 11.86 -16.84
CA LYS A 388 -2.62 11.17 -17.90
C LYS A 388 -1.98 9.87 -17.40
N ALA A 389 -1.49 9.85 -16.19
CA ALA A 389 -1.01 8.63 -15.55
C ALA A 389 -2.18 7.69 -15.26
N ALA A 390 -3.30 8.22 -14.71
CA ALA A 390 -4.51 7.47 -14.40
C ALA A 390 -5.11 6.77 -15.64
N SER A 391 -5.13 7.45 -16.80
CA SER A 391 -5.61 6.83 -18.06
C SER A 391 -4.76 5.64 -18.53
N ARG A 392 -3.53 5.50 -18.04
CA ARG A 392 -2.63 4.36 -18.29
C ARG A 392 -2.64 3.31 -17.16
N GLY A 393 -3.56 3.46 -16.19
CA GLY A 393 -3.65 2.60 -15.03
C GLY A 393 -2.52 2.81 -14.00
N VAL A 394 -1.87 3.98 -14.02
CA VAL A 394 -0.83 4.38 -13.06
C VAL A 394 -1.37 5.53 -12.22
N GLU A 395 -1.36 5.38 -10.91
CA GLU A 395 -1.76 6.43 -9.99
C GLU A 395 -0.55 7.14 -9.45
N ALA A 396 -0.48 8.42 -9.72
CA ALA A 396 0.58 9.30 -9.25
C ALA A 396 0.04 10.72 -9.08
N PRO A 397 0.58 11.50 -8.16
CA PRO A 397 0.33 12.93 -8.14
C PRO A 397 0.96 13.62 -9.36
N VAL A 398 0.36 14.74 -9.77
CA VAL A 398 1.02 15.66 -10.69
C VAL A 398 2.26 16.19 -9.98
N LYS A 399 3.41 16.06 -10.64
CA LYS A 399 4.68 16.59 -10.16
C LYS A 399 4.84 18.05 -10.59
N ASP A 400 4.14 18.93 -9.87
CA ASP A 400 4.15 20.38 -10.09
C ASP A 400 3.70 21.08 -8.80
N ILE A 401 4.57 21.85 -8.18
CA ILE A 401 4.30 22.59 -6.93
C ILE A 401 3.82 21.62 -5.82
N ASP A 402 4.62 20.60 -5.51
CA ASP A 402 4.34 19.56 -4.52
C ASP A 402 5.46 19.38 -3.47
N ASP A 403 6.47 20.28 -3.47
CA ASP A 403 7.68 20.12 -2.66
C ASP A 403 7.39 20.18 -1.15
N ALA A 404 6.51 21.10 -0.69
CA ALA A 404 6.15 21.21 0.72
C ALA A 404 5.20 20.07 1.14
N VAL A 405 4.31 19.64 0.26
CA VAL A 405 3.41 18.49 0.51
C VAL A 405 4.22 17.18 0.59
N ASP A 406 5.21 16.98 -0.29
CA ASP A 406 6.08 15.82 -0.23
C ASP A 406 6.96 15.82 1.02
N SER A 407 7.48 17.00 1.44
CA SER A 407 8.22 17.10 2.70
C SER A 407 7.36 16.76 3.92
N MET A 408 6.09 17.21 3.97
CA MET A 408 5.14 16.82 5.00
C MET A 408 4.87 15.31 4.99
N ARG A 409 4.67 14.72 3.80
CA ARG A 409 4.47 13.29 3.63
C ARG A 409 5.68 12.51 4.15
N TYR A 410 6.90 12.96 3.88
CA TYR A 410 8.11 12.35 4.42
C TYR A 410 8.17 12.42 5.95
N ALA A 411 7.87 13.58 6.55
CA ALA A 411 7.84 13.72 8.01
C ALA A 411 6.80 12.78 8.65
N VAL A 412 5.57 12.80 8.14
CA VAL A 412 4.46 12.05 8.69
C VAL A 412 4.63 10.55 8.47
N PHE A 413 4.85 10.12 7.24
CA PHE A 413 4.85 8.70 6.91
C PHE A 413 6.08 7.96 7.38
N SER A 414 7.27 8.57 7.31
CA SER A 414 8.51 7.93 7.77
C SER A 414 8.55 7.75 9.28
N SER A 415 7.90 8.66 10.04
CA SER A 415 7.84 8.57 11.52
C SER A 415 6.60 7.83 12.06
N ARG A 416 5.80 7.18 11.21
CA ARG A 416 4.53 6.55 11.61
C ARG A 416 4.65 5.57 12.78
N TRP A 417 5.76 4.88 12.90
CA TRP A 417 6.02 3.94 13.99
C TRP A 417 6.19 4.62 15.35
N GLU A 418 6.54 5.92 15.36
CA GLU A 418 6.71 6.72 16.56
C GLU A 418 5.36 7.26 17.07
N TRP A 419 4.50 7.73 16.16
CA TRP A 419 3.26 8.40 16.54
C TRP A 419 2.01 7.51 16.50
N ALA A 420 1.98 6.43 15.70
CA ALA A 420 0.79 5.58 15.59
C ALA A 420 0.31 5.01 16.92
N ARG A 421 1.25 4.77 17.85
CA ARG A 421 0.94 4.27 19.20
C ARG A 421 0.50 5.37 20.18
N LEU A 422 0.68 6.63 19.80
CA LEU A 422 0.35 7.78 20.64
C LEU A 422 -1.04 8.31 20.33
N LEU A 423 -1.53 8.11 19.12
CA LEU A 423 -2.88 8.48 18.73
C LEU A 423 -3.87 7.40 19.19
N ASP A 424 -5.03 7.82 19.69
CA ASP A 424 -6.07 6.89 20.18
C ASP A 424 -6.70 6.03 19.06
N ARG A 425 -6.31 6.26 17.81
CA ARG A 425 -6.70 5.48 16.62
C ARG A 425 -5.45 5.06 15.88
N VAL A 426 -5.14 3.78 15.97
CA VAL A 426 -3.97 3.19 15.30
C VAL A 426 -4.32 2.91 13.84
N LEU A 427 -3.59 3.54 12.92
CA LEU A 427 -3.51 3.07 11.55
C LEU A 427 -2.69 1.76 11.56
N GLU A 428 -3.34 0.61 11.56
CA GLU A 428 -2.65 -0.62 11.23
C GLU A 428 -2.22 -0.54 9.76
N THR A 429 -0.91 -0.44 9.55
CA THR A 429 -0.32 -0.62 8.21
C THR A 429 -0.62 -2.04 7.72
N PRO A 430 -1.01 -2.21 6.45
CA PRO A 430 -1.30 -3.52 5.86
C PRO A 430 -0.08 -4.44 5.85
#